data_2487316646b14e985ac36ea699040008
#
_entry.id   2487316646b14e985ac36ea699040008
#
_cell.length_a   1.000
_cell.length_b   1.000
_cell.length_c   1.000
_cell.angle_alpha   90.00
_cell.angle_beta   90.00
_cell.angle_gamma   90.00
#
_symmetry.space_group_name_H-M   'P 1'
#
loop_
_entity.id
_entity.type
_entity.pdbx_description
1 polymer ?
#
loop_
_entity_poly.entity_id
_entity_poly.type
_entity_poly.pdbx_seq_one_letter_code
_entity_poly.pdbx_strand_id
1 'polypeptide(L)'
;VISLMIIVSIIFQKTNIGLALRASAYAPEIAQLAGIRVSGIRTLGWAIAGAAGAAAGILQTVNGNGALSPESLEFSLLLVFGFIAAVIGGLESLPGAVLGALVLGLVLAFVQIYISGALVFIVAFLVLLVVLILRPQGFLGVKAGRRA
;
A
#
# COMPACT_ATOMS: atom_id res chain seq x y z
N VAL A 1 -3.77 -10.40 9.28
CA VAL A 1 -3.67 -9.54 8.10
C VAL A 1 -5.05 -9.00 7.73
N ILE A 2 -6.03 -9.85 7.41
CA ILE A 2 -7.38 -9.43 6.97
C ILE A 2 -8.05 -8.49 7.98
N SER A 3 -7.96 -8.77 9.28
CA SER A 3 -8.54 -7.90 10.32
C SER A 3 -7.90 -6.50 10.33
N LEU A 4 -6.59 -6.42 10.18
CA LEU A 4 -5.85 -5.16 10.10
C LEU A 4 -6.24 -4.36 8.85
N MET A 5 -6.38 -5.03 7.71
CA MET A 5 -6.84 -4.43 6.46
C MET A 5 -8.26 -3.86 6.60
N ILE A 6 -9.17 -4.60 7.24
CA ILE A 6 -10.54 -4.14 7.49
C ILE A 6 -10.54 -2.91 8.40
N ILE A 7 -9.79 -2.94 9.51
CA ILE A 7 -9.70 -1.83 10.47
C ILE A 7 -9.19 -0.57 9.76
N VAL A 8 -8.08 -0.67 9.04
CA VAL A 8 -7.50 0.47 8.30
C VAL A 8 -8.50 0.99 7.26
N SER A 9 -9.14 0.09 6.50
CA SER A 9 -10.14 0.49 5.49
C SER A 9 -11.33 1.22 6.12
N ILE A 10 -11.84 0.76 7.25
CA ILE A 10 -12.95 1.41 7.98
C ILE A 10 -12.52 2.79 8.47
N ILE A 11 -11.33 2.90 9.08
CA ILE A 11 -10.80 4.18 9.56
C ILE A 11 -10.75 5.20 8.41
N PHE A 12 -10.21 4.81 7.26
CA PHE A 12 -10.05 5.72 6.13
C PHE A 12 -11.34 6.04 5.37
N GLN A 13 -12.30 5.12 5.33
CA GLN A 13 -13.53 5.31 4.54
C GLN A 13 -14.70 5.84 5.36
N LYS A 14 -14.80 5.45 6.64
CA LYS A 14 -16.00 5.72 7.45
C LYS A 14 -15.78 6.68 8.62
N THR A 15 -14.54 7.16 8.84
CA THR A 15 -14.28 8.11 9.95
C THR A 15 -14.00 9.51 9.45
N ASN A 16 -14.27 10.50 10.31
CA ASN A 16 -13.93 11.91 10.07
C ASN A 16 -12.41 12.11 9.90
N ILE A 17 -11.60 11.24 10.51
CA ILE A 17 -10.15 11.24 10.36
C ILE A 17 -9.76 10.89 8.91
N GLY A 18 -10.37 9.87 8.32
CA GLY A 18 -10.13 9.50 6.94
C GLY A 18 -10.59 10.57 5.95
N LEU A 19 -11.68 11.27 6.25
CA LEU A 19 -12.14 12.42 5.46
C LEU A 19 -11.12 13.56 5.53
N ALA A 20 -10.65 13.90 6.73
CA ALA A 20 -9.65 14.95 6.95
C ALA A 20 -8.30 14.60 6.28
N LEU A 21 -7.87 13.33 6.31
CA LEU A 21 -6.69 12.86 5.60
C LEU A 21 -6.80 13.07 4.10
N ARG A 22 -7.91 12.68 3.50
CA ARG A 22 -8.17 12.90 2.07
C ARG A 22 -8.24 14.38 1.72
N ALA A 23 -8.96 15.18 2.49
CA ALA A 23 -9.05 16.62 2.28
C ALA A 23 -7.68 17.32 2.36
N SER A 24 -6.85 16.94 3.35
CA SER A 24 -5.51 17.49 3.51
C SER A 24 -4.52 17.04 2.43
N ALA A 25 -4.77 15.92 1.76
CA ALA A 25 -3.96 15.43 0.66
C ALA A 25 -4.30 16.14 -0.66
N TYR A 26 -5.60 16.36 -0.91
CA TYR A 26 -6.05 16.99 -2.16
C TYR A 26 -5.86 18.51 -2.21
N ALA A 27 -6.18 19.21 -1.13
CA ALA A 27 -6.14 20.66 -1.06
C ALA A 27 -5.79 21.13 0.36
N PRO A 28 -4.50 21.10 0.74
CA PRO A 28 -4.08 21.42 2.10
C PRO A 28 -4.44 22.85 2.51
N GLU A 29 -4.44 23.80 1.58
CA GLU A 29 -4.79 25.20 1.85
C GLU A 29 -6.27 25.35 2.19
N ILE A 30 -7.16 24.72 1.41
CA ILE A 30 -8.60 24.74 1.64
C ILE A 30 -8.95 24.01 2.95
N ALA A 31 -8.27 22.90 3.23
CA ALA A 31 -8.44 22.15 4.48
C ALA A 31 -8.07 22.99 5.71
N GLN A 32 -7.00 23.80 5.62
CA GLN A 32 -6.62 24.73 6.70
C GLN A 32 -7.68 25.83 6.90
N LEU A 33 -8.22 26.39 5.83
CA LEU A 33 -9.30 27.38 5.90
C LEU A 33 -10.58 26.81 6.51
N ALA A 34 -10.82 25.49 6.32
CA ALA A 34 -11.92 24.77 6.97
C ALA A 34 -11.63 24.37 8.43
N GLY A 35 -10.51 24.84 9.02
CA GLY A 35 -10.15 24.58 10.41
C GLY A 35 -9.46 23.23 10.67
N ILE A 36 -9.07 22.49 9.63
CA ILE A 36 -8.38 21.23 9.77
C ILE A 36 -6.88 21.49 10.04
N ARG A 37 -6.36 20.95 11.12
CA ARG A 37 -4.92 20.99 11.43
C ARG A 37 -4.16 19.99 10.53
N VAL A 38 -3.80 20.41 9.32
CA VAL A 38 -3.16 19.57 8.30
C VAL A 38 -1.89 18.89 8.82
N SER A 39 -1.09 19.59 9.65
CA SER A 39 0.11 19.01 10.26
C SER A 39 -0.21 17.80 11.14
N GLY A 40 -1.19 17.91 12.05
CA GLY A 40 -1.60 16.81 12.93
C GLY A 40 -2.20 15.64 12.16
N ILE A 41 -2.97 15.92 11.12
CA ILE A 41 -3.56 14.89 10.25
C ILE A 41 -2.48 14.14 9.47
N ARG A 42 -1.46 14.82 8.96
CA ARG A 42 -0.31 14.16 8.31
C ARG A 42 0.45 13.26 9.29
N THR A 43 0.71 13.73 10.51
CA THR A 43 1.36 12.92 11.55
C THR A 43 0.56 11.66 11.87
N LEU A 44 -0.76 11.76 11.95
CA LEU A 44 -1.65 10.61 12.11
C LEU A 44 -1.56 9.63 10.95
N GLY A 45 -1.51 10.10 9.72
CA GLY A 45 -1.31 9.26 8.54
C GLY A 45 0.00 8.47 8.60
N TRP A 46 1.10 9.13 8.95
CA TRP A 46 2.40 8.47 9.15
C TRP A 46 2.39 7.47 10.30
N ALA A 47 1.70 7.79 11.41
CA ALA A 47 1.57 6.87 12.54
C ALA A 47 0.83 5.59 12.16
N ILE A 48 -0.28 5.71 11.41
CA ILE A 48 -1.05 4.54 10.92
C ILE A 48 -0.21 3.71 9.95
N ALA A 49 0.52 4.36 9.03
CA ALA A 49 1.40 3.67 8.10
C ALA A 49 2.55 2.95 8.83
N GLY A 50 3.16 3.60 9.83
CA GLY A 50 4.19 2.99 10.68
C GLY A 50 3.69 1.80 11.48
N ALA A 51 2.48 1.90 12.06
CA ALA A 51 1.87 0.79 12.78
C ALA A 51 1.55 -0.40 11.86
N ALA A 52 1.05 -0.14 10.65
CA ALA A 52 0.80 -1.18 9.65
C ALA A 52 2.12 -1.83 9.18
N GLY A 53 3.16 -1.03 8.96
CA GLY A 53 4.50 -1.51 8.61
C GLY A 53 5.13 -2.36 9.72
N ALA A 54 5.01 -1.95 10.98
CA ALA A 54 5.49 -2.73 12.12
C ALA A 54 4.75 -4.08 12.21
N ALA A 55 3.43 -4.09 12.04
CA ALA A 55 2.66 -5.33 12.02
C ALA A 55 3.08 -6.26 10.87
N ALA A 56 3.34 -5.71 9.68
CA ALA A 56 3.86 -6.49 8.55
C ALA A 56 5.26 -7.06 8.85
N GLY A 57 6.15 -6.27 9.47
CA GLY A 57 7.47 -6.73 9.89
C GLY A 57 7.41 -7.88 10.90
N ILE A 58 6.53 -7.78 11.90
CA ILE A 58 6.33 -8.87 12.88
C ILE A 58 5.82 -10.13 12.19
N LEU A 59 4.86 -10.01 11.27
CA LEU A 59 4.34 -11.16 10.53
C LEU A 59 5.42 -11.81 9.65
N GLN A 60 6.32 -11.01 9.08
CA GLN A 60 7.43 -11.54 8.30
C GLN A 60 8.42 -12.32 9.16
N THR A 61 8.71 -11.86 10.38
CA THR A 61 9.62 -12.59 11.29
C THR A 61 9.05 -13.92 11.74
N VAL A 62 7.73 -14.00 11.94
CA VAL A 62 7.05 -15.27 12.31
C VAL A 62 7.14 -16.29 11.17
N ASN A 63 7.08 -15.85 9.92
CA ASN A 63 7.20 -16.73 8.74
C ASN A 63 8.66 -17.04 8.34
N GLY A 64 9.62 -16.25 8.82
CA GLY A 64 11.05 -16.43 8.59
C GLY A 64 11.73 -17.17 9.73
N ASN A 65 13.04 -16.97 9.86
CA ASN A 65 13.87 -17.62 10.88
C ASN A 65 13.73 -17.04 12.31
N GLY A 66 12.68 -16.27 12.57
CA GLY A 66 12.41 -15.69 13.89
C GLY A 66 13.28 -14.50 14.30
N ALA A 67 14.20 -14.08 13.45
CA ALA A 67 15.07 -12.93 13.68
C ALA A 67 14.62 -11.70 12.91
N LEU A 68 14.40 -10.58 13.62
CA LEU A 68 14.24 -9.26 13.00
C LEU A 68 15.62 -8.77 12.56
N SER A 69 15.91 -8.93 11.27
CA SER A 69 17.12 -8.37 10.66
C SER A 69 16.68 -7.30 9.63
N PRO A 70 16.58 -6.02 10.04
CA PRO A 70 16.18 -4.94 9.14
C PRO A 70 17.11 -4.77 7.93
N GLU A 71 18.36 -5.24 8.06
CA GLU A 71 19.37 -5.21 7.01
C GLU A 71 19.29 -6.40 6.05
N SER A 72 18.39 -7.36 6.30
CA SER A 72 18.22 -8.51 5.43
C SER A 72 17.63 -8.12 4.08
N LEU A 73 18.08 -8.80 3.03
CA LEU A 73 17.52 -8.68 1.68
C LEU A 73 16.00 -8.93 1.68
N GLU A 74 15.53 -9.86 2.51
CA GLU A 74 14.11 -10.21 2.64
C GLU A 74 13.28 -9.01 3.11
N PHE A 75 13.80 -8.23 4.06
CA PHE A 75 13.12 -7.03 4.55
C PHE A 75 13.08 -5.91 3.51
N SER A 76 14.17 -5.75 2.77
CA SER A 76 14.23 -4.80 1.65
C SER A 76 13.27 -5.17 0.52
N LEU A 77 13.14 -6.47 0.22
CA LEU A 77 12.19 -6.99 -0.78
C LEU A 77 10.72 -6.77 -0.35
N LEU A 78 10.42 -6.88 0.93
CA LEU A 78 9.08 -6.59 1.46
C LEU A 78 8.64 -5.16 1.12
N LEU A 79 9.54 -4.19 1.30
CA LEU A 79 9.29 -2.80 0.96
C LEU A 79 9.04 -2.61 -0.54
N VAL A 80 9.85 -3.25 -1.38
CA VAL A 80 9.70 -3.21 -2.84
C VAL A 80 8.37 -3.82 -3.27
N PHE A 81 8.02 -5.01 -2.76
CA PHE A 81 6.75 -5.67 -3.08
C PHE A 81 5.54 -4.87 -2.58
N GLY A 82 5.65 -4.26 -1.40
CA GLY A 82 4.62 -3.35 -0.88
C GLY A 82 4.40 -2.14 -1.78
N PHE A 83 5.48 -1.55 -2.29
CA PHE A 83 5.42 -0.45 -3.25
C PHE A 83 4.80 -0.89 -4.58
N ILE A 84 5.22 -2.03 -5.12
CA ILE A 84 4.65 -2.61 -6.35
C ILE A 84 3.14 -2.84 -6.17
N ALA A 85 2.73 -3.44 -5.06
CA ALA A 85 1.33 -3.68 -4.73
C ALA A 85 0.51 -2.39 -4.67
N ALA A 86 1.05 -1.34 -4.06
CA ALA A 86 0.41 -0.03 -3.97
C ALA A 86 0.24 0.62 -5.35
N VAL A 87 1.25 0.53 -6.22
CA VAL A 87 1.18 1.03 -7.59
C VAL A 87 0.16 0.26 -8.42
N ILE A 88 0.15 -1.07 -8.33
CA ILE A 88 -0.82 -1.93 -9.02
C ILE A 88 -2.26 -1.58 -8.59
N GLY A 89 -2.47 -1.40 -7.30
CA GLY A 89 -3.78 -1.06 -6.74
C GLY A 89 -4.24 0.36 -7.07
N GLY A 90 -3.31 1.26 -7.27
CA GLY A 90 -3.49 2.70 -7.42
C GLY A 90 -3.12 3.44 -6.13
N LEU A 91 -2.11 4.30 -6.20
CA LEU A 91 -1.52 5.03 -5.07
C LEU A 91 -2.53 5.90 -4.29
N GLU A 92 -3.60 6.33 -4.94
CA GLU A 92 -4.65 7.16 -4.35
C GLU A 92 -5.82 6.35 -3.76
N SER A 93 -5.81 5.01 -3.95
CA SER A 93 -6.91 4.13 -3.54
C SER A 93 -6.44 3.10 -2.51
N LEU A 94 -6.79 3.29 -1.24
CA LEU A 94 -6.53 2.30 -0.18
C LEU A 94 -7.12 0.92 -0.48
N PRO A 95 -8.42 0.79 -0.85
CA PRO A 95 -8.96 -0.51 -1.23
C PRO A 95 -8.27 -1.08 -2.48
N GLY A 96 -7.81 -0.19 -3.38
CA GLY A 96 -6.99 -0.60 -4.52
C GLY A 96 -5.67 -1.21 -4.11
N ALA A 97 -4.93 -0.57 -3.21
CA ALA A 97 -3.66 -1.09 -2.71
C ALA A 97 -3.81 -2.47 -2.05
N VAL A 98 -4.90 -2.67 -1.29
CA VAL A 98 -5.23 -3.97 -0.69
C VAL A 98 -5.47 -5.05 -1.76
N LEU A 99 -6.28 -4.74 -2.77
CA LEU A 99 -6.51 -5.66 -3.89
C LEU A 99 -5.23 -5.91 -4.70
N GLY A 100 -4.44 -4.86 -4.93
CA GLY A 100 -3.13 -4.98 -5.58
C GLY A 100 -2.19 -5.91 -4.83
N ALA A 101 -2.15 -5.81 -3.50
CA ALA A 101 -1.35 -6.68 -2.64
C ALA A 101 -1.83 -8.14 -2.68
N LEU A 102 -3.14 -8.38 -2.68
CA LEU A 102 -3.71 -9.72 -2.79
C LEU A 102 -3.39 -10.34 -4.14
N VAL A 103 -3.61 -9.61 -5.23
CA VAL A 103 -3.32 -10.11 -6.59
C VAL A 103 -1.84 -10.39 -6.76
N LEU A 104 -0.98 -9.44 -6.38
CA LEU A 104 0.47 -9.62 -6.45
C LEU A 104 0.91 -10.81 -5.59
N GLY A 105 0.45 -10.89 -4.35
CA GLY A 105 0.80 -11.97 -3.42
C GLY A 105 0.41 -13.35 -3.96
N LEU A 106 -0.78 -13.48 -4.54
CA LEU A 106 -1.22 -14.74 -5.17
C LEU A 106 -0.36 -15.11 -6.37
N VAL A 107 -0.04 -14.15 -7.24
CA VAL A 107 0.82 -14.38 -8.40
C VAL A 107 2.21 -14.83 -7.97
N LEU A 108 2.81 -14.12 -6.99
CA LEU A 108 4.15 -14.44 -6.52
C LEU A 108 4.20 -15.78 -5.78
N ALA A 109 3.17 -16.10 -4.98
CA ALA A 109 3.06 -17.41 -4.32
C ALA A 109 2.97 -18.55 -5.36
N PHE A 110 2.19 -18.35 -6.41
CA PHE A 110 2.10 -19.32 -7.52
C PHE A 110 3.46 -19.53 -8.20
N VAL A 111 4.16 -18.44 -8.52
CA VAL A 111 5.49 -18.51 -9.15
C VAL A 111 6.49 -19.20 -8.24
N GLN A 112 6.47 -18.90 -6.95
CA GLN A 112 7.38 -19.49 -5.97
C GLN A 112 7.20 -21.01 -5.85
N ILE A 113 5.95 -21.49 -5.89
CA ILE A 113 5.62 -22.91 -5.67
C ILE A 113 5.80 -23.72 -6.97
N TYR A 114 5.33 -23.21 -8.10
CA TYR A 114 5.24 -23.98 -9.34
C TYR A 114 6.37 -23.75 -10.34
N ILE A 115 7.08 -22.61 -10.23
CA ILE A 115 8.12 -22.26 -11.21
C ILE A 115 9.49 -22.25 -10.53
N SER A 116 9.82 -21.18 -9.79
CA SER A 116 11.07 -21.04 -9.05
C SER A 116 11.04 -19.81 -8.16
N GLY A 117 11.56 -19.92 -6.94
CA GLY A 117 11.73 -18.77 -6.03
C GLY A 117 12.65 -17.69 -6.61
N ALA A 118 13.64 -18.06 -7.43
CA ALA A 118 14.54 -17.10 -8.05
C ALA A 118 13.84 -16.16 -9.06
N LEU A 119 12.72 -16.57 -9.64
CA LEU A 119 11.96 -15.79 -10.62
C LEU A 119 10.93 -14.83 -9.97
N VAL A 120 10.66 -14.96 -8.68
CA VAL A 120 9.67 -14.14 -7.97
C VAL A 120 9.93 -12.66 -8.17
N PHE A 121 11.18 -12.24 -8.07
CA PHE A 121 11.56 -10.85 -8.24
C PHE A 121 11.33 -10.33 -9.68
N ILE A 122 11.74 -11.12 -10.65
CA ILE A 122 11.57 -10.79 -12.08
C ILE A 122 10.10 -10.70 -12.43
N VAL A 123 9.29 -11.65 -11.95
CA VAL A 123 7.84 -11.66 -12.20
C VAL A 123 7.16 -10.48 -11.52
N ALA A 124 7.56 -10.10 -10.29
CA ALA A 124 7.01 -8.92 -9.62
C ALA A 124 7.21 -7.64 -10.46
N PHE A 125 8.42 -7.44 -10.98
CA PHE A 125 8.71 -6.30 -11.86
C PHE A 125 7.96 -6.38 -13.20
N LEU A 126 7.84 -7.58 -13.76
CA LEU A 126 7.11 -7.78 -15.01
C LEU A 126 5.63 -7.46 -14.83
N VAL A 127 5.02 -7.91 -13.74
CA VAL A 127 3.63 -7.58 -13.39
C VAL A 127 3.45 -6.07 -13.21
N LEU A 128 4.39 -5.41 -12.50
CA LEU A 128 4.38 -3.95 -12.36
C LEU A 128 4.41 -3.26 -13.73
N LEU A 129 5.33 -3.67 -14.60
CA LEU A 129 5.50 -3.07 -15.92
C LEU A 129 4.25 -3.27 -16.78
N VAL A 130 3.68 -4.47 -16.78
CA VAL A 130 2.43 -4.76 -17.50
C VAL A 130 1.29 -3.89 -16.99
N VAL A 131 1.13 -3.76 -15.68
CA VAL A 131 0.08 -2.92 -15.10
C VAL A 131 0.29 -1.44 -15.45
N LEU A 132 1.52 -0.93 -15.37
CA LEU A 132 1.82 0.45 -15.74
C LEU A 132 1.54 0.76 -17.21
N ILE A 133 1.81 -0.19 -18.12
CA ILE A 133 1.52 -0.04 -19.55
C ILE A 133 0.01 -0.07 -19.80
N LEU A 134 -0.70 -1.00 -19.19
CA LEU A 134 -2.15 -1.18 -19.42
C LEU A 134 -3.00 -0.17 -18.66
N ARG A 135 -2.62 0.17 -17.42
CA ARG A 135 -3.33 1.11 -16.55
C ARG A 135 -2.36 1.90 -15.66
N PRO A 136 -1.83 3.02 -16.15
CA PRO A 136 -0.85 3.83 -15.40
C PRO A 136 -1.39 4.41 -14.08
N GLN A 137 -2.71 4.40 -13.89
CA GLN A 137 -3.37 4.88 -12.67
C GLN A 137 -3.64 3.75 -11.65
N GLY A 138 -3.25 2.50 -11.96
CA GLY A 138 -3.59 1.32 -11.18
C GLY A 138 -5.04 0.84 -11.39
N PHE A 139 -5.41 -0.25 -10.72
CA PHE A 139 -6.72 -0.88 -10.91
C PHE A 139 -7.89 -0.02 -10.42
N LEU A 140 -7.74 0.70 -9.31
CA LEU A 140 -8.76 1.55 -8.70
C LEU A 140 -8.31 3.01 -8.54
N GLY A 141 -7.28 3.43 -9.30
CA GLY A 141 -6.86 4.83 -9.34
C GLY A 141 -7.99 5.74 -9.85
N VAL A 142 -8.18 6.87 -9.18
CA VAL A 142 -9.16 7.88 -9.58
C VAL A 142 -8.70 8.51 -10.89
N LYS A 143 -9.54 8.47 -11.92
CA LYS A 143 -9.28 9.24 -13.16
C LYS A 143 -9.13 10.70 -12.78
N ALA A 144 -7.95 11.28 -13.04
CA ALA A 144 -7.77 12.72 -12.92
C ALA A 144 -8.86 13.40 -13.72
N GLY A 145 -9.81 14.03 -13.03
CA GLY A 145 -10.89 14.76 -13.67
C GLY A 145 -10.26 15.81 -14.59
N ARG A 146 -10.64 15.78 -15.87
CA ARG A 146 -10.33 16.87 -16.80
C ARG A 146 -10.80 18.16 -16.12
N ARG A 147 -9.83 18.98 -15.73
CA ARG A 147 -10.11 20.39 -15.46
C ARG A 147 -10.37 21.02 -16.84
N ALA A 148 -11.64 21.23 -17.14
CA ALA A 148 -12.04 22.16 -18.18
C ALA A 148 -12.01 23.57 -17.59
#